data_97216f447337da7caea5f3af0c66c8fd
#
_entry.id   97216f447337da7caea5f3af0c66c8fd
#
_cell.length_a   1.000
_cell.length_b   1.000
_cell.length_c   1.000
_cell.angle_alpha   90.00
_cell.angle_beta   90.00
_cell.angle_gamma   90.00
#
_symmetry.space_group_name_H-M   'P 1'
#
loop_
_entity.id
_entity.type
_entity.pdbx_description
1 polymer ?
#
loop_
_entity_poly.entity_id
_entity_poly.type
_entity_poly.pdbx_seq_one_letter_code
_entity_poly.pdbx_strand_id
1 'polypeptide(L)'
;DHAMSGLNSARRALAVLATTLVLALPAAQAGQACEEGKMSSRELAAGMELAAHTADKLNASGAKVVLLARAGQDLSKYGLRWSHLGLAYKDESAGGAWRVVHKLNACGTDRADVFRQGLGEFFNDRPFRYEAAFVALSPELQARVLPLLRDNAAVARLHTPRYSMVAYAYATRYQQSNQWALETLAMAIEPANASRNQAQAWLRNQGYRPS
;
A
#
# COMPACT_ATOMS: atom_id res chain seq x y z
N ASP A 1 6.08 -59.11 -46.81
CA ASP A 1 6.80 -58.48 -45.65
C ASP A 1 7.14 -56.98 -45.84
N HIS A 2 6.19 -56.20 -46.28
CA HIS A 2 6.42 -54.73 -46.40
C HIS A 2 5.22 -53.86 -45.92
N ALA A 3 4.62 -54.20 -44.77
CA ALA A 3 3.47 -53.43 -44.29
C ALA A 3 3.54 -53.01 -42.82
N MET A 4 4.70 -53.07 -42.14
CA MET A 4 4.78 -52.70 -40.70
C MET A 4 5.77 -51.60 -40.37
N SER A 5 6.35 -50.88 -41.35
CA SER A 5 7.34 -49.83 -41.06
C SER A 5 6.75 -48.41 -41.04
N GLY A 6 5.53 -48.20 -41.51
CA GLY A 6 4.94 -46.87 -41.63
C GLY A 6 4.23 -46.30 -40.40
N LEU A 7 3.83 -47.17 -39.43
CA LEU A 7 3.03 -46.71 -38.27
C LEU A 7 3.87 -46.15 -37.12
N ASN A 8 5.15 -46.48 -37.06
CA ASN A 8 6.00 -46.02 -35.96
C ASN A 8 6.58 -44.58 -36.15
N SER A 9 6.64 -44.14 -37.41
CA SER A 9 7.14 -42.80 -37.71
C SER A 9 6.09 -41.70 -37.44
N ALA A 10 4.78 -42.03 -37.69
CA ALA A 10 3.71 -41.08 -37.44
C ALA A 10 3.45 -40.84 -35.91
N ARG A 11 3.64 -41.88 -35.09
CA ARG A 11 3.50 -41.74 -33.64
C ARG A 11 4.61 -40.96 -32.97
N ARG A 12 5.81 -40.94 -33.52
CA ARG A 12 6.94 -40.13 -33.01
C ARG A 12 6.83 -38.68 -33.40
N ALA A 13 6.22 -38.33 -34.52
CA ALA A 13 6.00 -36.95 -34.94
C ALA A 13 4.89 -36.24 -34.12
N LEU A 14 3.85 -36.95 -33.66
CA LEU A 14 2.81 -36.37 -32.81
C LEU A 14 3.27 -36.16 -31.36
N ALA A 15 4.26 -36.89 -30.87
CA ALA A 15 4.74 -36.77 -29.48
C ALA A 15 5.69 -35.55 -29.28
N VAL A 16 6.28 -35.01 -30.35
CA VAL A 16 7.21 -33.87 -30.27
C VAL A 16 6.48 -32.51 -30.41
N LEU A 17 5.26 -32.49 -30.93
CA LEU A 17 4.49 -31.23 -31.07
C LEU A 17 3.66 -30.87 -29.84
N ALA A 18 3.57 -31.77 -28.85
CA ALA A 18 2.78 -31.53 -27.64
C ALA A 18 3.55 -30.91 -26.46
N THR A 19 4.85 -30.64 -26.60
CA THR A 19 5.72 -30.25 -25.47
C THR A 19 6.23 -28.81 -25.52
N THR A 20 5.79 -27.92 -26.43
CA THR A 20 6.29 -26.55 -26.51
C THR A 20 5.20 -25.46 -26.41
N LEU A 21 4.00 -25.80 -25.95
CA LEU A 21 3.07 -24.76 -25.51
C LEU A 21 3.28 -24.51 -24.01
N VAL A 22 4.47 -24.06 -23.64
CA VAL A 22 4.66 -23.32 -22.39
C VAL A 22 3.90 -22.02 -22.57
N LEU A 23 2.65 -22.00 -22.11
CA LEU A 23 1.91 -20.77 -21.88
C LEU A 23 2.78 -19.89 -21.00
N ALA A 24 3.47 -18.93 -21.60
CA ALA A 24 3.98 -17.77 -20.90
C ALA A 24 2.73 -17.02 -20.38
N LEU A 25 2.22 -17.47 -19.22
CA LEU A 25 1.27 -16.69 -18.45
C LEU A 25 1.99 -15.39 -18.15
N PRO A 26 1.46 -14.22 -18.55
CA PRO A 26 2.05 -12.97 -18.12
C PRO A 26 2.12 -13.03 -16.59
N ALA A 27 3.31 -12.86 -16.03
CA ALA A 27 3.47 -12.70 -14.60
C ALA A 27 2.52 -11.58 -14.18
N ALA A 28 1.50 -11.91 -13.38
CA ALA A 28 0.59 -10.91 -12.87
C ALA A 28 1.45 -9.93 -12.07
N GLN A 29 1.65 -8.72 -12.61
CA GLN A 29 2.38 -7.66 -11.92
C GLN A 29 1.56 -7.30 -10.68
N ALA A 30 2.02 -7.75 -9.53
CA ALA A 30 1.32 -7.55 -8.26
C ALA A 30 1.45 -6.11 -7.71
N GLY A 31 2.25 -5.27 -8.37
CA GLY A 31 2.51 -3.89 -8.01
C GLY A 31 1.95 -2.88 -9.01
N GLN A 32 2.05 -1.61 -8.67
CA GLN A 32 1.72 -0.51 -9.57
C GLN A 32 2.66 -0.53 -10.78
N ALA A 33 2.11 -0.32 -11.97
CA ALA A 33 2.91 -0.16 -13.18
C ALA A 33 3.83 1.06 -13.04
N CYS A 34 5.09 0.92 -13.50
CA CYS A 34 6.02 2.03 -13.54
C CYS A 34 5.62 2.97 -14.67
N GLU A 35 5.15 4.15 -14.35
CA GLU A 35 5.04 5.21 -15.34
C GLU A 35 6.44 5.75 -15.64
N GLU A 36 6.96 5.44 -16.82
CA GLU A 36 8.18 6.04 -17.35
C GLU A 36 7.90 7.50 -17.70
N GLY A 37 8.40 8.41 -16.91
CA GLY A 37 8.29 9.84 -17.21
C GLY A 37 8.74 10.69 -16.03
N LYS A 38 9.41 11.80 -16.33
CA LYS A 38 9.76 12.79 -15.33
C LYS A 38 8.50 13.56 -14.94
N MET A 39 8.33 13.80 -13.64
CA MET A 39 7.29 14.68 -13.13
C MET A 39 7.46 16.08 -13.76
N SER A 40 6.39 16.64 -14.30
CA SER A 40 6.39 18.01 -14.82
C SER A 40 6.43 19.02 -13.67
N SER A 41 6.91 20.24 -13.96
CA SER A 41 6.89 21.34 -12.99
C SER A 41 5.47 21.65 -12.50
N ARG A 42 4.45 21.46 -13.34
CA ARG A 42 3.05 21.66 -12.97
C ARG A 42 2.56 20.61 -11.98
N GLU A 43 2.90 19.34 -12.20
CA GLU A 43 2.56 18.26 -11.27
C GLU A 43 3.25 18.46 -9.92
N LEU A 44 4.55 18.82 -9.95
CA LEU A 44 5.29 19.14 -8.73
C LEU A 44 4.64 20.31 -7.97
N ALA A 45 4.29 21.40 -8.66
CA ALA A 45 3.65 22.54 -8.04
C ALA A 45 2.30 22.18 -7.42
N ALA A 46 1.45 21.41 -8.11
CA ALA A 46 0.16 20.96 -7.60
C ALA A 46 0.30 20.08 -6.34
N GLY A 47 1.28 19.17 -6.31
CA GLY A 47 1.56 18.36 -5.13
C GLY A 47 2.06 19.18 -3.95
N MET A 48 2.90 20.17 -4.18
CA MET A 48 3.40 21.07 -3.13
C MET A 48 2.31 22.01 -2.60
N GLU A 49 1.42 22.50 -3.46
CA GLU A 49 0.25 23.28 -3.06
C GLU A 49 -0.70 22.46 -2.18
N LEU A 50 -1.01 21.23 -2.58
CA LEU A 50 -1.81 20.31 -1.76
C LEU A 50 -1.13 20.02 -0.42
N ALA A 51 0.19 19.86 -0.39
CA ALA A 51 0.95 19.64 0.83
C ALA A 51 0.84 20.83 1.79
N ALA A 52 0.98 22.07 1.27
CA ALA A 52 0.83 23.29 2.06
C ALA A 52 -0.59 23.44 2.63
N HIS A 53 -1.62 23.32 1.80
CA HIS A 53 -3.02 23.37 2.25
C HIS A 53 -3.34 22.29 3.28
N THR A 54 -2.80 21.07 3.08
CA THR A 54 -3.00 19.96 4.04
C THR A 54 -2.33 20.30 5.37
N ALA A 55 -1.09 20.83 5.36
CA ALA A 55 -0.39 21.23 6.58
C ALA A 55 -1.18 22.27 7.37
N ASP A 56 -1.74 23.29 6.69
CA ASP A 56 -2.56 24.34 7.33
C ASP A 56 -3.81 23.75 7.99
N LYS A 57 -4.53 22.85 7.28
CA LYS A 57 -5.71 22.19 7.83
C LYS A 57 -5.37 21.29 9.02
N LEU A 58 -4.28 20.54 8.93
CA LEU A 58 -3.80 19.69 10.02
C LEU A 58 -3.39 20.53 11.24
N ASN A 59 -2.69 21.64 11.04
CA ASN A 59 -2.32 22.56 12.12
C ASN A 59 -3.57 23.18 12.77
N ALA A 60 -4.54 23.60 11.97
CA ALA A 60 -5.80 24.17 12.48
C ALA A 60 -6.65 23.15 13.24
N SER A 61 -6.51 21.86 12.97
CA SER A 61 -7.25 20.80 13.67
C SER A 61 -6.80 20.59 15.12
N GLY A 62 -5.60 21.04 15.48
CA GLY A 62 -4.99 20.77 16.78
C GLY A 62 -4.56 19.31 17.01
N ALA A 63 -4.79 18.43 16.05
CA ALA A 63 -4.39 17.03 16.17
C ALA A 63 -2.87 16.87 16.07
N LYS A 64 -2.32 15.88 16.77
CA LYS A 64 -0.92 15.47 16.70
C LYS A 64 -0.71 14.25 15.82
N VAL A 65 -1.75 13.44 15.64
CA VAL A 65 -1.76 12.24 14.78
C VAL A 65 -3.09 12.13 14.06
N VAL A 66 -3.02 11.87 12.75
CA VAL A 66 -4.18 11.67 11.89
C VAL A 66 -3.99 10.46 10.98
N LEU A 67 -5.08 9.86 10.55
CA LEU A 67 -5.11 9.00 9.38
C LEU A 67 -5.27 9.92 8.16
N LEU A 68 -4.29 9.91 7.26
CA LEU A 68 -4.25 10.76 6.06
C LEU A 68 -4.47 9.91 4.82
N ALA A 69 -5.37 10.36 3.94
CA ALA A 69 -5.70 9.70 2.68
C ALA A 69 -5.37 10.58 1.48
N ARG A 70 -5.02 9.95 0.34
CA ARG A 70 -4.88 10.59 -0.96
C ARG A 70 -5.58 9.80 -2.07
N ALA A 71 -6.00 10.48 -3.13
CA ALA A 71 -6.55 9.90 -4.34
C ALA A 71 -5.43 9.51 -5.32
N GLY A 72 -4.61 8.52 -4.93
CA GLY A 72 -3.43 8.11 -5.70
C GLY A 72 -3.76 7.39 -7.00
N GLN A 73 -4.86 6.61 -7.04
CA GLN A 73 -5.31 5.87 -8.21
C GLN A 73 -6.79 6.11 -8.47
N ASP A 74 -7.21 5.91 -9.73
CA ASP A 74 -8.62 5.96 -10.11
C ASP A 74 -9.35 4.70 -9.62
N LEU A 75 -10.18 4.87 -8.60
CA LEU A 75 -11.05 3.84 -8.06
C LEU A 75 -12.54 4.15 -8.32
N SER A 76 -12.86 5.06 -9.26
CA SER A 76 -14.23 5.52 -9.58
C SER A 76 -15.15 4.36 -9.92
N LYS A 77 -14.65 3.34 -10.64
CA LYS A 77 -15.41 2.14 -11.02
C LYS A 77 -15.88 1.31 -9.81
N TYR A 78 -15.26 1.50 -8.65
CA TYR A 78 -15.64 0.85 -7.39
C TYR A 78 -16.43 1.77 -6.46
N GLY A 79 -16.72 3.00 -6.87
CA GLY A 79 -17.34 4.01 -6.02
C GLY A 79 -16.42 4.51 -4.89
N LEU A 80 -15.12 4.28 -4.98
CA LEU A 80 -14.12 4.66 -3.98
C LEU A 80 -13.35 5.90 -4.46
N ARG A 81 -13.00 6.77 -3.51
CA ARG A 81 -12.22 7.99 -3.77
C ARG A 81 -10.79 7.89 -3.28
N TRP A 82 -10.55 7.25 -2.15
CA TRP A 82 -9.27 7.21 -1.48
C TRP A 82 -8.59 5.86 -1.71
N SER A 83 -7.44 5.89 -2.36
CA SER A 83 -6.73 4.67 -2.73
C SER A 83 -5.54 4.38 -1.83
N HIS A 84 -5.02 5.39 -1.10
CA HIS A 84 -3.81 5.25 -0.31
C HIS A 84 -3.92 5.96 1.03
N LEU A 85 -3.56 5.26 2.11
CA LEU A 85 -3.57 5.74 3.48
C LEU A 85 -2.15 5.82 4.04
N GLY A 86 -1.92 6.82 4.89
CA GLY A 86 -0.76 6.94 5.76
C GLY A 86 -1.16 7.40 7.16
N LEU A 87 -0.30 7.15 8.12
CA LEU A 87 -0.40 7.67 9.48
C LEU A 87 0.48 8.91 9.56
N ALA A 88 -0.15 10.08 9.64
CA ALA A 88 0.58 11.34 9.70
C ALA A 88 0.69 11.83 11.14
N TYR A 89 1.84 12.37 11.51
CA TYR A 89 2.08 12.94 12.83
C TYR A 89 2.88 14.24 12.75
N LYS A 90 2.66 15.11 13.75
CA LYS A 90 3.43 16.33 13.92
C LYS A 90 4.74 16.04 14.62
N ASP A 91 5.84 16.30 13.93
CA ASP A 91 7.19 16.03 14.43
C ASP A 91 7.78 17.27 15.08
N GLU A 92 7.60 17.38 16.39
CA GLU A 92 8.11 18.51 17.17
C GLU A 92 9.65 18.61 17.14
N SER A 93 10.35 17.47 16.97
CA SER A 93 11.81 17.44 16.85
C SER A 93 12.30 18.02 15.53
N ALA A 94 11.43 18.07 14.52
CA ALA A 94 11.68 18.66 13.20
C ALA A 94 10.95 20.02 13.04
N GLY A 95 10.85 20.81 14.10
CA GLY A 95 10.22 22.14 14.05
C GLY A 95 8.70 22.10 13.83
N GLY A 96 8.04 21.01 14.19
CA GLY A 96 6.60 20.84 14.01
C GLY A 96 6.18 20.46 12.59
N ALA A 97 7.11 19.97 11.77
CA ALA A 97 6.80 19.47 10.43
C ALA A 97 5.93 18.21 10.50
N TRP A 98 5.00 18.09 9.55
CA TRP A 98 4.20 16.85 9.41
C TRP A 98 4.99 15.77 8.69
N ARG A 99 5.02 14.58 9.28
CA ARG A 99 5.58 13.36 8.71
C ARG A 99 4.48 12.35 8.45
N VAL A 100 4.55 11.65 7.33
CA VAL A 100 3.63 10.58 6.97
C VAL A 100 4.39 9.26 6.97
N VAL A 101 3.94 8.32 7.80
CA VAL A 101 4.43 6.94 7.77
C VAL A 101 3.45 6.14 6.94
N HIS A 102 3.92 5.53 5.89
CA HIS A 102 3.09 4.76 4.98
C HIS A 102 3.90 3.68 4.27
N LYS A 103 3.20 2.72 3.66
CA LYS A 103 3.81 1.62 2.93
C LYS A 103 3.72 1.88 1.44
N LEU A 104 4.86 1.79 0.73
CA LEU A 104 4.94 1.91 -0.73
C LEU A 104 5.55 0.66 -1.33
N ASN A 105 5.02 0.23 -2.48
CA ASN A 105 5.65 -0.82 -3.27
C ASN A 105 6.78 -0.25 -4.13
N ALA A 106 7.81 -1.06 -4.32
CA ALA A 106 8.80 -0.81 -5.34
C ALA A 106 8.16 -1.07 -6.71
N CYS A 107 8.14 -0.04 -7.54
CA CYS A 107 7.49 -0.01 -8.83
C CYS A 107 7.84 -1.26 -9.69
N GLY A 108 6.83 -1.87 -10.30
CA GLY A 108 6.98 -3.06 -11.15
C GLY A 108 7.32 -4.35 -10.40
N THR A 109 7.27 -4.37 -9.06
CA THR A 109 7.61 -5.53 -8.24
C THR A 109 6.49 -5.94 -7.29
N ASP A 110 6.62 -7.12 -6.68
CA ASP A 110 5.78 -7.59 -5.59
C ASP A 110 6.37 -7.26 -4.21
N ARG A 111 7.23 -6.24 -4.10
CA ARG A 111 7.90 -5.83 -2.86
C ARG A 111 7.50 -4.42 -2.45
N ALA A 112 7.44 -4.20 -1.15
CA ALA A 112 7.14 -2.91 -0.57
C ALA A 112 7.90 -2.71 0.73
N ASP A 113 8.10 -1.44 1.10
CA ASP A 113 8.69 -1.03 2.37
C ASP A 113 7.86 0.07 3.04
N VAL A 114 8.12 0.32 4.31
CA VAL A 114 7.51 1.39 5.09
C VAL A 114 8.43 2.60 5.07
N PHE A 115 7.88 3.74 4.67
CA PHE A 115 8.59 5.01 4.53
C PHE A 115 8.05 6.04 5.53
N ARG A 116 8.92 6.99 5.91
CA ARG A 116 8.56 8.19 6.64
C ARG A 116 8.92 9.39 5.77
N GLN A 117 7.93 10.06 5.23
CA GLN A 117 8.09 11.14 4.26
C GLN A 117 7.46 12.44 4.77
N GLY A 118 7.85 13.57 4.20
CA GLY A 118 7.13 14.82 4.35
C GLY A 118 5.84 14.84 3.52
N LEU A 119 4.95 15.80 3.79
CA LEU A 119 3.72 15.96 3.00
C LEU A 119 4.01 16.21 1.51
N GLY A 120 5.06 16.96 1.18
CA GLY A 120 5.46 17.20 -0.21
C GLY A 120 5.76 15.90 -0.95
N GLU A 121 6.57 15.03 -0.36
CA GLU A 121 6.90 13.72 -0.95
C GLU A 121 5.66 12.83 -1.02
N PHE A 122 4.83 12.82 0.03
CA PHE A 122 3.60 12.02 0.08
C PHE A 122 2.62 12.39 -1.04
N PHE A 123 2.52 13.67 -1.44
CA PHE A 123 1.62 14.13 -2.49
C PHE A 123 2.26 14.21 -3.87
N ASN A 124 3.59 14.18 -3.98
CA ASN A 124 4.31 14.18 -5.25
C ASN A 124 4.64 12.77 -5.76
N ASP A 125 3.66 11.88 -5.74
CA ASP A 125 3.71 10.52 -6.26
C ASP A 125 2.71 10.35 -7.42
N ARG A 126 2.59 11.37 -8.28
CA ARG A 126 1.71 11.43 -9.47
C ARG A 126 0.31 10.88 -9.19
N PRO A 127 -0.43 11.46 -8.25
CA PRO A 127 -1.74 10.96 -7.88
C PRO A 127 -2.74 11.16 -9.03
N PHE A 128 -3.75 10.31 -9.08
CA PHE A 128 -4.88 10.47 -10.02
C PHE A 128 -5.58 11.83 -9.84
N ARG A 129 -5.71 12.28 -8.57
CA ARG A 129 -6.20 13.63 -8.24
C ARG A 129 -5.40 14.21 -7.09
N TYR A 130 -5.12 15.51 -7.17
CA TYR A 130 -4.50 16.27 -6.09
C TYR A 130 -5.54 16.59 -5.00
N GLU A 131 -5.96 15.56 -4.29
CA GLU A 131 -6.97 15.60 -3.24
C GLU A 131 -6.50 14.81 -2.02
N ALA A 132 -6.82 15.34 -0.84
CA ALA A 132 -6.54 14.71 0.43
C ALA A 132 -7.76 14.74 1.35
N ALA A 133 -7.83 13.77 2.25
CA ALA A 133 -8.72 13.78 3.39
C ALA A 133 -7.97 13.29 4.62
N PHE A 134 -8.40 13.70 5.81
CA PHE A 134 -7.86 13.15 7.04
C PHE A 134 -8.94 12.94 8.10
N VAL A 135 -8.65 12.02 9.00
CA VAL A 135 -9.43 11.79 10.22
C VAL A 135 -8.49 11.98 11.41
N ALA A 136 -8.81 12.93 12.27
CA ALA A 136 -8.10 13.09 13.55
C ALA A 136 -8.45 11.91 14.46
N LEU A 137 -7.43 11.25 15.00
CA LEU A 137 -7.64 10.20 15.98
C LEU A 137 -8.08 10.80 17.32
N SER A 138 -8.74 10.01 18.18
CA SER A 138 -9.04 10.49 19.54
C SER A 138 -7.76 10.83 20.30
N PRO A 139 -7.81 11.74 21.28
CA PRO A 139 -6.63 12.11 22.07
C PRO A 139 -5.91 10.89 22.68
N GLU A 140 -6.67 9.92 23.17
CA GLU A 140 -6.15 8.69 23.77
C GLU A 140 -5.42 7.83 22.73
N LEU A 141 -5.99 7.74 21.52
CA LEU A 141 -5.35 6.96 20.44
C LEU A 141 -4.13 7.69 19.90
N GLN A 142 -4.17 9.03 19.79
CA GLN A 142 -2.99 9.81 19.40
C GLN A 142 -1.83 9.59 20.38
N ALA A 143 -2.11 9.55 21.69
CA ALA A 143 -1.08 9.30 22.71
C ALA A 143 -0.42 7.91 22.57
N ARG A 144 -1.16 6.91 22.10
CA ARG A 144 -0.65 5.56 21.84
C ARG A 144 0.09 5.44 20.53
N VAL A 145 -0.44 6.06 19.46
CA VAL A 145 0.10 5.94 18.09
C VAL A 145 1.37 6.77 17.92
N LEU A 146 1.44 7.97 18.51
CA LEU A 146 2.56 8.89 18.30
C LEU A 146 3.94 8.29 18.64
N PRO A 147 4.17 7.65 19.82
CA PRO A 147 5.46 7.03 20.10
C PRO A 147 5.78 5.87 19.15
N LEU A 148 4.77 5.10 18.73
CA LEU A 148 4.94 4.03 17.75
C LEU A 148 5.42 4.57 16.40
N LEU A 149 4.83 5.68 15.91
CA LEU A 149 5.22 6.27 14.62
C LEU A 149 6.64 6.85 14.63
N ARG A 150 7.18 7.21 15.78
CA ARG A 150 8.56 7.71 15.94
C ARG A 150 9.60 6.58 16.01
N ASP A 151 9.18 5.36 16.27
CA ASP A 151 10.05 4.18 16.38
C ASP A 151 10.02 3.36 15.08
N ASN A 152 11.17 3.28 14.39
CA ASN A 152 11.30 2.53 13.14
C ASN A 152 11.06 1.02 13.34
N ALA A 153 11.46 0.44 14.46
CA ALA A 153 11.24 -0.97 14.76
C ALA A 153 9.74 -1.24 15.00
N ALA A 154 9.05 -0.32 15.68
CA ALA A 154 7.62 -0.44 15.95
C ALA A 154 6.80 -0.37 14.66
N VAL A 155 7.07 0.58 13.75
CA VAL A 155 6.33 0.69 12.47
C VAL A 155 6.60 -0.48 11.54
N ALA A 156 7.77 -1.11 11.65
CA ALA A 156 8.13 -2.28 10.84
C ALA A 156 7.57 -3.60 11.39
N ARG A 157 7.08 -3.64 12.64
CA ARG A 157 6.69 -4.88 13.33
C ARG A 157 5.65 -5.70 12.59
N LEU A 158 4.63 -5.06 12.02
CA LEU A 158 3.57 -5.71 11.26
C LEU A 158 3.77 -5.61 9.74
N HIS A 159 4.94 -5.15 9.30
CA HIS A 159 5.28 -5.05 7.90
C HIS A 159 5.57 -6.42 7.28
N THR A 160 5.03 -6.66 6.09
CA THR A 160 5.36 -7.80 5.22
C THR A 160 5.89 -7.26 3.89
N PRO A 161 7.13 -7.58 3.48
CA PRO A 161 7.70 -7.07 2.23
C PRO A 161 6.93 -7.49 0.97
N ARG A 162 6.24 -8.64 0.99
CA ARG A 162 5.44 -9.10 -0.15
C ARG A 162 4.20 -8.22 -0.30
N TYR A 163 4.10 -7.57 -1.43
CA TYR A 163 3.05 -6.63 -1.76
C TYR A 163 2.14 -7.15 -2.88
N SER A 164 0.85 -6.91 -2.73
CA SER A 164 -0.11 -6.99 -3.82
C SER A 164 -1.17 -5.91 -3.60
N MET A 165 -1.39 -5.07 -4.60
CA MET A 165 -2.39 -3.99 -4.56
C MET A 165 -3.81 -4.52 -4.38
N VAL A 166 -4.08 -5.73 -4.87
CA VAL A 166 -5.38 -6.42 -4.76
C VAL A 166 -5.41 -7.44 -3.61
N ALA A 167 -4.44 -7.38 -2.68
CA ALA A 167 -4.47 -8.27 -1.53
C ALA A 167 -5.74 -8.05 -0.72
N TYR A 168 -6.42 -9.13 -0.42
CA TYR A 168 -7.58 -9.12 0.46
C TYR A 168 -7.18 -8.63 1.87
N ALA A 169 -8.05 -7.89 2.54
CA ALA A 169 -7.74 -7.22 3.81
C ALA A 169 -7.30 -8.18 4.95
N TYR A 170 -7.59 -9.46 4.83
CA TYR A 170 -7.16 -10.50 5.77
C TYR A 170 -6.16 -11.49 5.15
N ALA A 171 -5.50 -11.10 4.05
CA ALA A 171 -4.41 -11.88 3.46
C ALA A 171 -3.20 -11.88 4.38
N THR A 172 -2.55 -13.04 4.56
CA THR A 172 -1.35 -13.18 5.39
C THR A 172 -0.07 -13.24 4.57
N ARG A 173 -0.16 -13.75 3.33
CA ARG A 173 0.98 -13.89 2.41
C ARG A 173 1.43 -12.56 1.81
N TYR A 174 0.47 -11.72 1.41
CA TYR A 174 0.68 -10.39 0.85
C TYR A 174 0.09 -9.33 1.78
N GLN A 175 0.55 -8.11 1.62
CA GLN A 175 0.04 -6.98 2.39
C GLN A 175 0.01 -5.74 1.50
N GLN A 176 -1.16 -5.18 1.26
CA GLN A 176 -1.29 -3.87 0.63
C GLN A 176 -1.05 -2.72 1.64
N SER A 177 -0.89 -1.49 1.13
CA SER A 177 -0.54 -0.33 1.98
C SER A 177 -1.61 0.02 3.02
N ASN A 178 -2.88 0.01 2.66
CA ASN A 178 -3.97 0.33 3.59
C ASN A 178 -4.12 -0.74 4.67
N GLN A 179 -3.86 -1.99 4.33
CA GLN A 179 -3.87 -3.11 5.27
C GLN A 179 -2.79 -2.94 6.34
N TRP A 180 -1.56 -2.54 5.94
CA TRP A 180 -0.50 -2.23 6.89
C TRP A 180 -0.91 -1.12 7.87
N ALA A 181 -1.51 -0.03 7.38
CA ALA A 181 -1.96 1.08 8.22
C ALA A 181 -3.01 0.64 9.24
N LEU A 182 -4.00 -0.15 8.83
CA LEU A 182 -5.06 -0.65 9.71
C LEU A 182 -4.53 -1.66 10.74
N GLU A 183 -3.66 -2.59 10.34
CA GLU A 183 -3.03 -3.55 11.25
C GLU A 183 -2.15 -2.81 12.29
N THR A 184 -1.43 -1.76 11.87
CA THR A 184 -0.62 -0.92 12.77
C THR A 184 -1.48 -0.15 13.77
N LEU A 185 -2.63 0.39 13.34
CA LEU A 185 -3.59 1.01 14.26
C LEU A 185 -4.17 -0.02 15.25
N ALA A 186 -4.51 -1.21 14.79
CA ALA A 186 -5.01 -2.28 15.66
C ALA A 186 -3.98 -2.66 16.74
N MET A 187 -2.68 -2.69 16.40
CA MET A 187 -1.60 -2.90 17.35
C MET A 187 -1.46 -1.74 18.34
N ALA A 188 -1.65 -0.49 17.89
CA ALA A 188 -1.58 0.66 18.79
C ALA A 188 -2.77 0.71 19.77
N ILE A 189 -3.96 0.26 19.36
CA ILE A 189 -5.15 0.20 20.22
C ILE A 189 -5.02 -0.93 21.23
N GLU A 190 -4.60 -2.10 20.78
CA GLU A 190 -4.43 -3.30 21.61
C GLU A 190 -3.02 -3.89 21.38
N PRO A 191 -2.06 -3.62 22.29
CA PRO A 191 -0.67 -4.06 22.12
C PRO A 191 -0.48 -5.59 22.05
N ALA A 192 -1.46 -6.38 22.51
CA ALA A 192 -1.47 -7.83 22.34
C ALA A 192 -1.52 -8.25 20.87
N ASN A 193 -1.92 -7.34 19.95
CA ASN A 193 -1.90 -7.54 18.50
C ASN A 193 -0.47 -7.46 17.95
N ALA A 194 0.44 -8.25 18.46
CA ALA A 194 1.87 -8.20 18.13
C ALA A 194 2.23 -8.87 16.78
N SER A 195 1.26 -9.50 16.12
CA SER A 195 1.39 -10.11 14.80
C SER A 195 0.23 -9.72 13.89
N ARG A 196 0.42 -9.85 12.57
CA ARG A 196 -0.63 -9.58 11.58
C ARG A 196 -1.87 -10.43 11.80
N ASN A 197 -1.69 -11.71 12.12
CA ASN A 197 -2.83 -12.61 12.39
C ASN A 197 -3.66 -12.15 13.59
N GLN A 198 -3.00 -11.69 14.67
CA GLN A 198 -3.67 -11.16 15.85
C GLN A 198 -4.39 -9.84 15.54
N ALA A 199 -3.73 -8.90 14.84
CA ALA A 199 -4.33 -7.65 14.42
C ALA A 199 -5.56 -7.88 13.51
N GLN A 200 -5.48 -8.80 12.57
CA GLN A 200 -6.58 -9.17 11.67
C GLN A 200 -7.75 -9.84 12.44
N ALA A 201 -7.44 -10.73 13.38
CA ALA A 201 -8.47 -11.35 14.22
C ALA A 201 -9.18 -10.28 15.09
N TRP A 202 -8.43 -9.37 15.68
CA TRP A 202 -8.97 -8.26 16.45
C TRP A 202 -9.86 -7.36 15.58
N LEU A 203 -9.43 -6.95 14.37
CA LEU A 203 -10.23 -6.15 13.44
C LEU A 203 -11.56 -6.84 13.09
N ARG A 204 -11.56 -8.15 12.84
CA ARG A 204 -12.79 -8.92 12.61
C ARG A 204 -13.73 -8.87 13.82
N ASN A 205 -13.17 -9.06 15.02
CA ASN A 205 -13.95 -9.01 16.27
C ASN A 205 -14.55 -7.62 16.53
N GLN A 206 -13.89 -6.55 16.07
CA GLN A 206 -14.40 -5.19 16.10
C GLN A 206 -15.43 -4.91 14.98
N GLY A 207 -15.75 -5.90 14.17
CA GLY A 207 -16.74 -5.76 13.10
C GLY A 207 -16.19 -5.06 11.84
N TYR A 208 -14.88 -4.92 11.69
CA TYR A 208 -14.31 -4.35 10.48
C TYR A 208 -14.65 -5.24 9.27
N ARG A 209 -15.33 -4.65 8.30
CA ARG A 209 -15.68 -5.29 7.02
C ARG A 209 -15.06 -4.50 5.89
N PRO A 210 -14.05 -5.05 5.19
CA PRO A 210 -13.50 -4.41 4.01
C PRO A 210 -14.55 -4.35 2.90
N SER A 211 -14.63 -3.24 2.20
CA SER A 211 -15.45 -3.05 1.00
C SER A 211 -14.76 -3.61 -0.24
#